data_6521b36ec7b231effc810fad1a6278d5
#
_entry.id   6521b36ec7b231effc810fad1a6278d5
#
_cell.length_a   1.000
_cell.length_b   1.000
_cell.length_c   1.000
_cell.angle_alpha   90.00
_cell.angle_beta   90.00
_cell.angle_gamma   90.00
#
_symmetry.space_group_name_H-M   'P 1'
#
loop_
_entity.id
_entity.type
_entity.pdbx_description
1 polymer ?
#
loop_
_entity_poly.entity_id
_entity_poly.type
_entity_poly.pdbx_seq_one_letter_code
_entity_poly.pdbx_strand_id
1 'polypeptide(L)'
;MQKRKGSLPTLSLIIIGCLILTACNNGNRKKTSAPDMGRKTQFATDEVLLDYIQEAHLNYMWKGAEPTSGLAPERIHMDGVYPQNDAQVVTTGGSGFGLAGLIAGIDRGFIPREEGVARL
;
A
#
# COMPACT_ATOMS: atom_id res chain seq x y z
N MET A 1 -0.16 -22.64 71.47
CA MET A 1 0.04 -21.64 70.39
C MET A 1 -0.26 -22.30 69.05
N GLN A 2 -1.42 -22.08 68.49
CA GLN A 2 -1.90 -22.76 67.30
C GLN A 2 -2.00 -21.70 66.16
N LYS A 3 -1.12 -21.82 65.14
CA LYS A 3 -1.10 -20.97 63.95
C LYS A 3 -2.27 -21.31 63.04
N ARG A 4 -3.19 -20.42 62.88
CA ARG A 4 -4.25 -20.50 61.83
C ARG A 4 -3.60 -20.25 60.47
N LYS A 5 -3.68 -21.26 59.60
CA LYS A 5 -3.43 -21.11 58.16
C LYS A 5 -4.65 -20.39 57.52
N GLY A 6 -4.44 -19.19 57.05
CA GLY A 6 -5.46 -18.48 56.26
C GLY A 6 -5.57 -19.10 54.87
N SER A 7 -6.73 -19.67 54.57
CA SER A 7 -7.07 -20.07 53.21
C SER A 7 -7.40 -18.82 52.40
N LEU A 8 -6.66 -18.58 51.32
CA LEU A 8 -7.05 -17.57 50.30
C LEU A 8 -8.37 -18.00 49.69
N PRO A 9 -9.34 -17.08 49.52
CA PRO A 9 -10.61 -17.44 48.96
C PRO A 9 -10.49 -17.68 47.43
N THR A 10 -10.81 -18.88 47.05
CA THR A 10 -10.95 -19.32 45.65
C THR A 10 -11.89 -18.44 44.80
N LEU A 11 -12.65 -17.59 45.45
CA LEU A 11 -13.57 -16.64 44.81
C LEU A 11 -12.83 -15.54 44.03
N SER A 12 -11.61 -15.16 44.47
CA SER A 12 -10.83 -14.09 43.80
C SER A 12 -10.26 -14.51 42.45
N LEU A 13 -9.97 -15.80 42.28
CA LEU A 13 -9.48 -16.36 41.01
C LEU A 13 -10.57 -16.46 39.94
N ILE A 14 -11.82 -16.66 40.33
CA ILE A 14 -12.95 -16.76 39.40
C ILE A 14 -13.30 -15.37 38.83
N ILE A 15 -13.18 -14.31 39.62
CA ILE A 15 -13.45 -12.93 39.17
C ILE A 15 -12.39 -12.46 38.17
N ILE A 16 -11.14 -12.84 38.36
CA ILE A 16 -10.04 -12.48 37.42
C ILE A 16 -10.20 -13.26 36.10
N GLY A 17 -10.65 -14.52 36.16
CA GLY A 17 -10.92 -15.32 34.96
C GLY A 17 -12.06 -14.77 34.10
N CYS A 18 -13.13 -14.24 34.70
CA CYS A 18 -14.23 -13.64 33.99
C CYS A 18 -13.90 -12.29 33.32
N LEU A 19 -12.97 -11.51 33.92
CA LEU A 19 -12.55 -10.22 33.35
C LEU A 19 -11.71 -10.38 32.09
N ILE A 20 -10.99 -11.48 31.94
CA ILE A 20 -10.16 -11.74 30.75
C ILE A 20 -11.01 -12.20 29.55
N LEU A 21 -12.14 -12.86 29.78
CA LEU A 21 -13.01 -13.35 28.72
C LEU A 21 -13.92 -12.25 28.09
N THR A 22 -14.11 -11.13 28.80
CA THR A 22 -14.92 -10.01 28.28
C THR A 22 -14.14 -9.05 27.37
N ALA A 23 -12.80 -9.14 27.34
CA ALA A 23 -11.97 -8.27 26.49
C ALA A 23 -11.91 -8.70 25.02
N CYS A 24 -12.43 -9.88 24.65
CA CYS A 24 -12.36 -10.38 23.29
C CYS A 24 -13.64 -10.19 22.46
N ASN A 25 -14.66 -9.52 22.98
CA ASN A 25 -15.91 -9.36 22.25
C ASN A 25 -16.35 -7.91 22.24
N ASN A 26 -15.78 -7.10 21.40
CA ASN A 26 -16.48 -6.04 20.67
C ASN A 26 -15.57 -5.32 19.67
N GLY A 27 -15.05 -6.08 18.72
CA GLY A 27 -14.57 -5.52 17.49
C GLY A 27 -15.72 -5.25 16.54
N ASN A 28 -16.62 -4.35 16.87
CA ASN A 28 -17.46 -3.72 15.87
C ASN A 28 -16.55 -2.81 15.02
N ARG A 29 -15.66 -3.44 14.25
CA ARG A 29 -15.01 -2.77 13.12
C ARG A 29 -16.16 -2.32 12.23
N LYS A 30 -16.54 -1.06 12.36
CA LYS A 30 -17.15 -0.36 11.24
C LYS A 30 -16.26 -0.73 10.06
N LYS A 31 -16.76 -1.56 9.15
CA LYS A 31 -16.19 -1.68 7.83
C LYS A 31 -16.23 -0.26 7.29
N THR A 32 -15.14 0.45 7.44
CA THR A 32 -14.88 1.64 6.64
C THR A 32 -14.88 1.05 5.25
N SER A 33 -16.00 1.19 4.56
CA SER A 33 -16.06 0.89 3.15
C SER A 33 -14.92 1.71 2.56
N ALA A 34 -13.93 1.02 2.00
CA ALA A 34 -12.96 1.69 1.16
C ALA A 34 -13.76 2.62 0.23
N PRO A 35 -13.32 3.86 0.04
CA PRO A 35 -14.01 4.75 -0.86
C PRO A 35 -14.30 3.97 -2.15
N ASP A 36 -15.53 4.02 -2.61
CA ASP A 36 -15.93 3.43 -3.87
C ASP A 36 -15.10 4.14 -4.95
N MET A 37 -13.92 3.62 -5.19
CA MET A 37 -13.04 4.07 -6.26
C MET A 37 -13.65 3.56 -7.56
N GLY A 38 -14.78 4.14 -7.91
CA GLY A 38 -15.39 4.07 -9.25
C GLY A 38 -15.28 2.69 -9.90
N ARG A 39 -15.71 1.64 -9.19
CA ARG A 39 -15.72 0.27 -9.73
C ARG A 39 -16.73 0.16 -10.85
N LYS A 40 -16.40 0.69 -12.04
CA LYS A 40 -17.15 0.34 -13.25
C LYS A 40 -16.37 0.62 -14.53
N THR A 41 -15.13 0.21 -14.60
CA THR A 41 -14.61 -0.16 -15.90
C THR A 41 -14.76 -1.67 -16.02
N GLN A 42 -15.88 -2.10 -16.59
CA GLN A 42 -16.04 -3.48 -17.00
C GLN A 42 -15.19 -3.63 -18.25
N PHE A 43 -14.02 -4.26 -18.09
CA PHE A 43 -13.13 -4.53 -19.22
C PHE A 43 -13.75 -5.63 -20.08
N ALA A 44 -13.67 -5.49 -21.41
CA ALA A 44 -14.27 -6.42 -22.34
C ALA A 44 -13.56 -7.78 -22.38
N THR A 45 -12.26 -7.79 -22.15
CA THR A 45 -11.42 -8.99 -22.11
C THR A 45 -10.30 -8.84 -21.08
N ASP A 46 -9.64 -9.95 -20.74
CA ASP A 46 -8.49 -9.95 -19.83
C ASP A 46 -7.30 -9.18 -20.42
N GLU A 47 -7.13 -9.20 -21.75
CA GLU A 47 -6.08 -8.43 -22.41
C GLU A 47 -6.27 -6.93 -22.22
N VAL A 48 -7.50 -6.44 -22.37
CA VAL A 48 -7.82 -5.02 -22.16
C VAL A 48 -7.58 -4.61 -20.69
N LEU A 49 -7.91 -5.51 -19.76
CA LEU A 49 -7.62 -5.28 -18.33
C LEU A 49 -6.10 -5.24 -18.08
N LEU A 50 -5.34 -6.18 -18.66
CA LEU A 50 -3.90 -6.23 -18.49
C LEU A 50 -3.20 -5.01 -19.09
N ASP A 51 -3.63 -4.56 -20.25
CA ASP A 51 -3.11 -3.35 -20.89
C ASP A 51 -3.34 -2.14 -20.00
N TYR A 52 -4.55 -1.98 -19.49
CA TYR A 52 -4.89 -0.89 -18.57
C TYR A 52 -4.03 -0.92 -17.30
N ILE A 53 -3.86 -2.09 -16.69
CA ILE A 53 -3.05 -2.25 -15.48
C ILE A 53 -1.58 -1.91 -15.77
N GLN A 54 -1.04 -2.40 -16.88
CA GLN A 54 0.35 -2.17 -17.25
C GLN A 54 0.60 -0.69 -17.55
N GLU A 55 -0.28 -0.05 -18.31
CA GLU A 55 -0.19 1.38 -18.60
C GLU A 55 -0.30 2.22 -17.31
N ALA A 56 -1.22 1.87 -16.41
CA ALA A 56 -1.39 2.56 -15.15
C ALA A 56 -0.11 2.47 -14.27
N HIS A 57 0.51 1.29 -14.20
CA HIS A 57 1.77 1.12 -13.46
C HIS A 57 2.94 1.85 -14.14
N LEU A 58 2.99 1.80 -15.47
CA LEU A 58 4.01 2.52 -16.23
C LEU A 58 3.92 4.03 -15.99
N ASN A 59 2.72 4.58 -15.87
CA ASN A 59 2.52 6.00 -15.61
C ASN A 59 3.14 6.46 -14.28
N TYR A 60 3.26 5.58 -13.29
CA TYR A 60 4.00 5.89 -12.07
C TYR A 60 5.48 6.20 -12.37
N MET A 61 6.10 5.42 -13.25
CA MET A 61 7.50 5.57 -13.63
C MET A 61 7.70 6.61 -14.73
N TRP A 62 6.68 6.82 -15.58
CA TRP A 62 6.76 7.73 -16.72
C TRP A 62 6.34 9.16 -16.37
N LYS A 63 5.11 9.33 -15.92
CA LYS A 63 4.55 10.64 -15.59
C LYS A 63 4.87 11.07 -14.16
N GLY A 64 5.02 10.11 -13.25
CA GLY A 64 5.36 10.34 -11.86
C GLY A 64 6.85 10.43 -11.57
N ALA A 65 7.73 10.28 -12.58
CA ALA A 65 9.17 10.41 -12.40
C ALA A 65 9.56 11.78 -11.82
N GLU A 66 10.64 11.80 -11.04
CA GLU A 66 11.21 13.05 -10.52
C GLU A 66 11.67 13.92 -11.69
N PRO A 67 11.20 15.18 -11.77
CA PRO A 67 11.32 16.00 -13.00
C PRO A 67 12.75 16.28 -13.45
N THR A 68 13.71 16.35 -12.52
CA THR A 68 15.09 16.71 -12.82
C THR A 68 15.91 15.52 -13.27
N SER A 69 15.75 14.38 -12.58
CA SER A 69 16.56 13.18 -12.81
C SER A 69 15.87 12.14 -13.69
N GLY A 70 14.56 12.21 -13.86
CA GLY A 70 13.78 11.18 -14.53
C GLY A 70 13.65 9.87 -13.77
N LEU A 71 14.18 9.81 -12.53
CA LEU A 71 14.19 8.61 -11.71
C LEU A 71 12.84 8.37 -11.01
N ALA A 72 12.60 7.13 -10.61
CA ALA A 72 11.37 6.77 -9.91
C ALA A 72 11.37 7.34 -8.49
N PRO A 73 10.30 8.05 -8.08
CA PRO A 73 10.16 8.51 -6.70
C PRO A 73 10.02 7.33 -5.75
N GLU A 74 10.39 7.53 -4.48
CA GLU A 74 10.18 6.53 -3.46
C GLU A 74 8.69 6.26 -3.27
N ARG A 75 7.90 7.33 -3.29
CA ARG A 75 6.44 7.29 -3.12
C ARG A 75 5.80 8.51 -3.76
N ILE A 76 4.52 8.38 -4.03
CA ILE A 76 3.68 9.51 -4.44
C ILE A 76 2.54 9.60 -3.43
N HIS A 77 2.43 10.73 -2.74
CA HIS A 77 1.31 11.01 -1.85
C HIS A 77 0.13 11.51 -2.69
N MET A 78 -0.99 10.78 -2.65
CA MET A 78 -2.16 11.08 -3.49
C MET A 78 -2.87 12.38 -3.12
N ASP A 79 -2.66 12.87 -1.89
CA ASP A 79 -3.13 14.17 -1.40
C ASP A 79 -2.15 15.31 -1.69
N GLY A 80 -0.97 15.00 -2.27
CA GLY A 80 0.07 15.98 -2.54
C GLY A 80 0.78 16.53 -1.31
N VAL A 81 0.53 15.97 -0.12
CA VAL A 81 1.13 16.42 1.14
C VAL A 81 2.34 15.54 1.48
N TYR A 82 3.50 16.15 1.66
CA TYR A 82 4.76 15.48 1.96
C TYR A 82 5.30 15.93 3.33
N PRO A 83 4.80 15.36 4.43
CA PRO A 83 5.11 15.84 5.79
C PRO A 83 6.58 15.61 6.18
N GLN A 84 7.27 14.69 5.51
CA GLN A 84 8.69 14.41 5.72
C GLN A 84 9.60 15.13 4.73
N ASN A 85 9.04 16.04 3.92
CA ASN A 85 9.75 16.75 2.87
C ASN A 85 10.45 15.82 1.86
N ASP A 86 9.79 14.70 1.54
CA ASP A 86 10.30 13.58 0.74
C ASP A 86 9.76 13.56 -0.70
N ALA A 87 9.16 14.66 -1.16
CA ALA A 87 8.59 14.78 -2.50
C ALA A 87 9.61 14.50 -3.63
N GLN A 88 10.89 14.77 -3.37
CA GLN A 88 11.96 14.60 -4.36
C GLN A 88 12.87 13.40 -4.07
N VAL A 89 12.48 12.54 -3.12
CA VAL A 89 13.25 11.34 -2.79
C VAL A 89 13.03 10.28 -3.86
N VAL A 90 14.10 9.83 -4.48
CA VAL A 90 14.12 8.75 -5.47
C VAL A 90 14.76 7.49 -4.90
N THR A 91 14.40 6.33 -5.43
CA THR A 91 14.97 5.05 -5.00
C THR A 91 15.75 4.39 -6.13
N THR A 92 16.89 3.78 -5.81
CA THR A 92 17.69 3.03 -6.78
C THR A 92 16.95 1.80 -7.28
N GLY A 93 16.29 1.05 -6.37
CA GLY A 93 15.49 -0.11 -6.73
C GLY A 93 14.31 0.26 -7.62
N GLY A 94 13.54 1.27 -7.24
CA GLY A 94 12.43 1.78 -8.04
C GLY A 94 12.88 2.27 -9.42
N SER A 95 14.02 2.94 -9.48
CA SER A 95 14.59 3.41 -10.75
C SER A 95 15.02 2.26 -11.67
N GLY A 96 15.59 1.17 -11.11
CA GLY A 96 15.90 -0.04 -11.88
C GLY A 96 14.65 -0.70 -12.45
N PHE A 97 13.58 -0.81 -11.68
CA PHE A 97 12.28 -1.25 -12.18
C PHE A 97 11.69 -0.28 -13.21
N GLY A 98 11.90 1.02 -13.02
CA GLY A 98 11.48 2.06 -13.96
C GLY A 98 12.11 1.86 -15.34
N LEU A 99 13.42 1.58 -15.41
CA LEU A 99 14.11 1.28 -16.67
C LEU A 99 13.51 0.05 -17.37
N ALA A 100 13.27 -1.03 -16.64
CA ALA A 100 12.62 -2.22 -17.19
C ALA A 100 11.18 -1.89 -17.67
N GLY A 101 10.45 -1.09 -16.89
CA GLY A 101 9.12 -0.62 -17.25
C GLY A 101 9.10 0.22 -18.52
N LEU A 102 10.08 1.10 -18.72
CA LEU A 102 10.22 1.90 -19.97
C LEU A 102 10.44 1.01 -21.19
N ILE A 103 11.28 0.00 -21.09
CA ILE A 103 11.53 -0.97 -22.19
C ILE A 103 10.22 -1.69 -22.54
N ALA A 104 9.51 -2.20 -21.53
CA ALA A 104 8.22 -2.85 -21.73
C ALA A 104 7.17 -1.88 -22.29
N GLY A 105 7.13 -0.64 -21.83
CA GLY A 105 6.23 0.39 -22.33
C GLY A 105 6.46 0.77 -23.79
N ILE A 106 7.72 0.79 -24.24
CA ILE A 106 8.08 0.97 -25.64
C ILE A 106 7.62 -0.23 -26.47
N ASP A 107 7.92 -1.45 -26.02
CA ASP A 107 7.55 -2.69 -26.71
C ASP A 107 6.03 -2.83 -26.87
N ARG A 108 5.29 -2.44 -25.83
CA ARG A 108 3.81 -2.45 -25.84
C ARG A 108 3.18 -1.25 -26.58
N GLY A 109 3.97 -0.27 -27.03
CA GLY A 109 3.48 0.91 -27.68
C GLY A 109 2.78 1.94 -26.77
N PHE A 110 2.95 1.84 -25.45
CA PHE A 110 2.43 2.85 -24.50
C PHE A 110 3.27 4.12 -24.52
N ILE A 111 4.53 4.02 -24.89
CA ILE A 111 5.49 5.13 -25.02
C ILE A 111 6.09 5.09 -26.41
N PRO A 112 6.15 6.23 -27.12
CA PRO A 112 6.91 6.33 -28.36
C PRO A 112 8.39 5.98 -28.11
N ARG A 113 8.96 5.18 -29.02
CA ARG A 113 10.35 4.71 -28.90
C ARG A 113 11.34 5.86 -28.69
N GLU A 114 11.17 6.94 -29.45
CA GLU A 114 12.06 8.11 -29.41
C GLU A 114 12.06 8.76 -28.02
N GLU A 115 10.86 8.93 -27.44
CA GLU A 115 10.69 9.51 -26.10
C GLU A 115 11.27 8.61 -25.01
N GLY A 116 11.01 7.29 -25.13
CA GLY A 116 11.51 6.32 -24.18
C GLY A 116 13.04 6.23 -24.19
N VAL A 117 13.65 6.21 -25.36
CA VAL A 117 15.13 6.18 -25.52
C VAL A 117 15.77 7.48 -25.03
N ALA A 118 15.13 8.62 -25.24
CA ALA A 118 15.63 9.89 -24.76
C ALA A 118 15.69 10.01 -23.24
N ARG A 119 14.95 9.16 -22.51
CA ARG A 119 14.96 9.11 -21.05
C ARG A 119 15.93 8.08 -20.47
N LEU A 120 16.40 7.12 -21.24
CA LEU A 120 17.37 6.12 -20.80
C LEU A 120 18.81 6.65 -20.79
#